data_d6dd4adbc27e11146da76eab16fee351
#
_entry.id   d6dd4adbc27e11146da76eab16fee351
#
_cell.length_a   1.000
_cell.length_b   1.000
_cell.length_c   1.000
_cell.angle_alpha   90.00
_cell.angle_beta   90.00
_cell.angle_gamma   90.00
#
_symmetry.space_group_name_H-M   'P 1'
#
loop_
_entity.id
_entity.type
_entity.pdbx_description
1 polymer ?
#
loop_
_entity_poly.entity_id
_entity_poly.type
_entity_poly.pdbx_seq_one_letter_code
_entity_poly.pdbx_strand_id
1 'polypeptide(L)'
;MNLRLLPVFLLSLCPLLPLAGQTSAPKSADKAAKAPAKSAADLSFEAFSRERSAGGPRDQARFQKVIAAGMDYVAKHPTQSRANEVILGLAFYGGGIPKEQAALQTSYVSFLKLELTNLRYKDGVSDATKAALAALDASIADFEVRTAFSRDNLTNFRDKLDALDETPGTARFQADRERSYGHVVTLGSAPARGEEHFRRLLAHKEKAVKDMAREELNFYEARKEPFALKFTGLDGVETDLSQLRGKVVALYFWSTTSKSSTDRFGALKQVHSDYRRRGFEVVTVCLDKAEDRAKVEQFVKTARIAFPVHFDGQGARNAFAPKFNVTGAPRLLVFDQKGMLQMNVQGSPVGRIVADLPQSQLEPTVRRLLGIK
;
A
#
# COMPACT_ATOMS: atom_id res chain seq x y z
N MET A 1 25.75 -5.47 15.51
CA MET A 1 24.61 -4.54 15.68
C MET A 1 23.55 -5.01 14.68
N ASN A 2 22.65 -5.91 15.15
CA ASN A 2 21.71 -6.62 14.27
C ASN A 2 20.39 -5.83 14.17
N LEU A 3 20.22 -5.10 13.08
CA LEU A 3 18.91 -4.55 12.72
C LEU A 3 18.04 -5.67 12.14
N ARG A 4 17.11 -6.19 12.93
CA ARG A 4 15.99 -6.99 12.44
C ARG A 4 15.00 -6.05 11.73
N LEU A 5 15.06 -6.02 10.42
CA LEU A 5 14.07 -5.33 9.58
C LEU A 5 12.88 -6.27 9.33
N LEU A 6 11.73 -5.85 9.80
CA LEU A 6 10.44 -6.49 9.53
C LEU A 6 10.06 -6.33 8.04
N PRO A 7 9.34 -7.31 7.46
CA PRO A 7 8.97 -7.27 6.04
C PRO A 7 7.98 -6.14 5.78
N VAL A 8 8.32 -5.27 4.84
CA VAL A 8 7.39 -4.29 4.28
C VAL A 8 6.38 -5.03 3.42
N PHE A 9 5.15 -5.14 3.91
CA PHE A 9 4.02 -5.63 3.15
C PHE A 9 3.73 -4.72 1.97
N LEU A 10 3.94 -5.22 0.76
CA LEU A 10 3.28 -4.76 -0.48
C LEU A 10 1.80 -5.19 -0.42
N LEU A 11 1.06 -4.62 0.54
CA LEU A 11 -0.39 -4.79 0.67
C LEU A 11 -1.05 -3.50 0.20
N SER A 12 -1.18 -3.35 -1.09
CA SER A 12 -2.30 -2.62 -1.69
C SER A 12 -2.35 -2.99 -3.16
N LEU A 13 -3.28 -3.82 -3.49
CA LEU A 13 -4.00 -3.93 -4.76
C LEU A 13 -4.45 -5.36 -5.03
N CYS A 14 -5.45 -5.75 -4.30
CA CYS A 14 -6.55 -6.50 -4.87
C CYS A 14 -7.81 -6.06 -4.14
N PRO A 15 -8.72 -5.31 -4.75
CA PRO A 15 -10.11 -5.43 -4.34
C PRO A 15 -10.46 -6.90 -4.56
N LEU A 16 -10.83 -7.58 -3.51
CA LEU A 16 -11.48 -8.86 -3.56
C LEU A 16 -12.54 -8.80 -4.67
N LEU A 17 -12.36 -9.59 -5.71
CA LEU A 17 -13.45 -9.86 -6.63
C LEU A 17 -14.62 -10.32 -5.77
N PRO A 18 -15.81 -9.73 -5.87
CA PRO A 18 -16.97 -10.24 -5.19
C PRO A 18 -17.18 -11.66 -5.70
N LEU A 19 -17.13 -12.64 -4.80
CA LEU A 19 -17.71 -13.94 -5.03
C LEU A 19 -19.15 -13.71 -5.48
N ALA A 20 -19.45 -14.08 -6.71
CA ALA A 20 -20.77 -14.03 -7.27
C ALA A 20 -21.75 -14.66 -6.28
N GLY A 21 -22.82 -13.91 -6.00
CA GLY A 21 -23.77 -14.20 -4.96
C GLY A 21 -24.29 -15.61 -4.98
N GLN A 22 -24.31 -16.22 -3.80
CA GLN A 22 -25.14 -17.36 -3.53
C GLN A 22 -26.60 -16.91 -3.49
N THR A 23 -27.29 -17.02 -4.59
CA THR A 23 -28.76 -17.07 -4.60
C THR A 23 -29.16 -18.46 -4.12
N SER A 24 -29.87 -18.50 -3.00
CA SER A 24 -30.55 -19.71 -2.51
C SER A 24 -31.54 -20.20 -3.56
N ALA A 25 -31.24 -21.33 -4.19
CA ALA A 25 -32.19 -22.05 -5.03
C ALA A 25 -32.96 -23.09 -4.19
N PRO A 26 -34.24 -23.36 -4.53
CA PRO A 26 -35.08 -24.29 -3.79
C PRO A 26 -34.62 -25.74 -4.00
N LYS A 27 -34.73 -26.52 -2.93
CA LYS A 27 -34.52 -27.96 -2.96
C LYS A 27 -35.51 -28.62 -3.90
N SER A 28 -35.06 -29.08 -5.05
CA SER A 28 -35.69 -30.21 -5.78
C SER A 28 -34.65 -31.28 -5.94
N ALA A 29 -34.98 -32.46 -5.42
CA ALA A 29 -34.22 -33.70 -5.62
C ALA A 29 -34.33 -34.10 -7.09
N ASP A 30 -33.22 -34.03 -7.83
CA ASP A 30 -33.08 -34.84 -9.03
C ASP A 30 -31.60 -35.11 -9.33
N LYS A 31 -31.34 -36.42 -9.57
CA LYS A 31 -30.17 -37.09 -10.13
C LYS A 31 -28.85 -36.35 -10.15
N ALA A 32 -27.89 -36.79 -9.34
CA ALA A 32 -26.49 -36.45 -9.41
C ALA A 32 -25.94 -36.65 -10.84
N ALA A 33 -25.98 -35.63 -11.66
CA ALA A 33 -25.20 -35.59 -12.88
C ALA A 33 -23.72 -35.55 -12.49
N LYS A 34 -22.93 -36.52 -12.94
CA LYS A 34 -21.50 -36.62 -12.75
C LYS A 34 -20.89 -35.29 -13.24
N ALA A 35 -20.23 -34.54 -12.36
CA ALA A 35 -19.56 -33.30 -12.75
C ALA A 35 -18.69 -33.56 -13.99
N PRO A 36 -18.69 -32.66 -14.99
CA PRO A 36 -17.87 -32.82 -16.18
C PRO A 36 -16.41 -33.00 -15.80
N ALA A 37 -15.69 -33.88 -16.50
CA ALA A 37 -14.27 -34.07 -16.27
C ALA A 37 -13.52 -32.74 -16.46
N LYS A 38 -12.65 -32.42 -15.52
CA LYS A 38 -11.84 -31.17 -15.58
C LYS A 38 -10.96 -31.17 -16.84
N SER A 39 -10.91 -30.05 -17.52
CA SER A 39 -10.00 -29.89 -18.66
C SER A 39 -8.53 -29.95 -18.22
N ALA A 40 -7.61 -30.18 -19.16
CA ALA A 40 -6.18 -30.09 -18.88
C ALA A 40 -5.76 -28.71 -18.35
N ALA A 41 -6.40 -27.64 -18.85
CA ALA A 41 -6.19 -26.28 -18.37
C ALA A 41 -6.65 -26.08 -16.91
N ASP A 42 -7.81 -26.68 -16.53
CA ASP A 42 -8.28 -26.60 -15.14
C ASP A 42 -7.34 -27.34 -14.18
N LEU A 43 -6.84 -28.50 -14.57
CA LEU A 43 -5.89 -29.29 -13.76
C LEU A 43 -4.57 -28.54 -13.57
N SER A 44 -4.05 -27.93 -14.64
CA SER A 44 -2.82 -27.13 -14.60
C SER A 44 -2.98 -25.88 -13.75
N PHE A 45 -4.13 -25.19 -13.84
CA PHE A 45 -4.45 -24.05 -13.00
C PHE A 45 -4.58 -24.42 -11.51
N GLU A 46 -5.20 -25.55 -11.21
CA GLU A 46 -5.29 -26.05 -9.84
C GLU A 46 -3.92 -26.38 -9.26
N ALA A 47 -3.01 -26.95 -10.08
CA ALA A 47 -1.63 -27.17 -9.67
C ALA A 47 -0.93 -25.87 -9.27
N PHE A 48 -1.02 -24.83 -10.10
CA PHE A 48 -0.49 -23.49 -9.78
C PHE A 48 -1.11 -22.90 -8.50
N SER A 49 -2.45 -22.96 -8.38
CA SER A 49 -3.18 -22.42 -7.22
C SER A 49 -2.80 -23.13 -5.93
N ARG A 50 -2.60 -24.46 -5.98
CA ARG A 50 -2.16 -25.27 -4.85
C ARG A 50 -0.77 -24.85 -4.39
N GLU A 51 0.20 -24.75 -5.29
CA GLU A 51 1.56 -24.35 -4.97
C GLU A 51 1.58 -22.93 -4.38
N ARG A 52 0.81 -22.00 -4.96
CA ARG A 52 0.70 -20.62 -4.48
C ARG A 52 0.10 -20.53 -3.07
N SER A 53 -0.91 -21.35 -2.77
CA SER A 53 -1.67 -21.32 -1.52
C SER A 53 -1.11 -22.23 -0.42
N ALA A 54 -0.16 -23.11 -0.74
CA ALA A 54 0.42 -24.05 0.22
C ALA A 54 0.97 -23.31 1.44
N GLY A 55 0.72 -23.83 2.64
CA GLY A 55 1.30 -23.33 3.90
C GLY A 55 2.79 -23.64 3.99
N GLY A 56 3.48 -23.04 4.95
CA GLY A 56 4.89 -23.31 5.25
C GLY A 56 5.85 -22.15 4.89
N PRO A 57 7.16 -22.35 5.07
CA PRO A 57 8.16 -21.31 4.86
C PRO A 57 8.19 -20.88 3.38
N ARG A 58 8.38 -19.58 3.17
CA ARG A 58 8.57 -18.99 1.84
C ARG A 58 10.05 -19.04 1.49
N ASP A 59 10.57 -20.23 1.29
CA ASP A 59 11.95 -20.50 0.89
C ASP A 59 12.13 -20.56 -0.64
N GLN A 60 13.37 -20.70 -1.08
CA GLN A 60 13.71 -20.76 -2.50
C GLN A 60 13.01 -21.94 -3.23
N ALA A 61 12.94 -23.11 -2.59
CA ALA A 61 12.34 -24.28 -3.21
C ALA A 61 10.84 -24.07 -3.50
N ARG A 62 10.15 -23.42 -2.58
CA ARG A 62 8.74 -23.06 -2.77
C ARG A 62 8.55 -22.03 -3.88
N PHE A 63 9.37 -20.97 -3.93
CA PHE A 63 9.32 -20.02 -5.02
C PHE A 63 9.50 -20.67 -6.37
N GLN A 64 10.47 -21.57 -6.50
CA GLN A 64 10.71 -22.32 -7.74
C GLN A 64 9.50 -23.15 -8.16
N LYS A 65 8.82 -23.84 -7.22
CA LYS A 65 7.62 -24.64 -7.52
C LYS A 65 6.47 -23.76 -8.03
N VAL A 66 6.18 -22.64 -7.39
CA VAL A 66 5.10 -21.72 -7.81
C VAL A 66 5.40 -21.14 -9.19
N ILE A 67 6.63 -20.72 -9.43
CA ILE A 67 7.07 -20.20 -10.72
C ILE A 67 6.92 -21.28 -11.79
N ALA A 68 7.47 -22.48 -11.56
CA ALA A 68 7.41 -23.56 -12.52
C ALA A 68 5.96 -23.93 -12.88
N ALA A 69 5.08 -24.06 -11.88
CA ALA A 69 3.67 -24.39 -12.12
C ALA A 69 2.92 -23.26 -12.88
N GLY A 70 3.19 -22.01 -12.56
CA GLY A 70 2.58 -20.87 -13.25
C GLY A 70 3.06 -20.75 -14.68
N MET A 71 4.36 -20.92 -14.91
CA MET A 71 4.95 -20.86 -16.25
C MET A 71 4.50 -22.03 -17.12
N ASP A 72 4.42 -23.22 -16.56
CA ASP A 72 3.88 -24.41 -17.26
C ASP A 72 2.44 -24.15 -17.73
N TYR A 73 1.61 -23.55 -16.86
CA TYR A 73 0.25 -23.16 -17.23
C TYR A 73 0.23 -22.17 -18.38
N VAL A 74 0.97 -21.09 -18.27
CA VAL A 74 0.97 -20.01 -19.27
C VAL A 74 1.55 -20.49 -20.61
N ALA A 75 2.57 -21.34 -20.60
CA ALA A 75 3.17 -21.91 -21.78
C ALA A 75 2.21 -22.84 -22.55
N LYS A 76 1.44 -23.66 -21.83
CA LYS A 76 0.49 -24.63 -22.39
C LYS A 76 -0.86 -24.02 -22.76
N HIS A 77 -1.29 -22.99 -22.03
CA HIS A 77 -2.63 -22.42 -22.10
C HIS A 77 -2.66 -20.89 -22.24
N PRO A 78 -1.85 -20.27 -23.13
CA PRO A 78 -1.69 -18.81 -23.19
C PRO A 78 -2.95 -18.06 -23.63
N THR A 79 -3.88 -18.75 -24.31
CA THR A 79 -5.14 -18.16 -24.81
C THR A 79 -6.32 -18.37 -23.83
N GLN A 80 -6.12 -19.13 -22.78
CA GLN A 80 -7.18 -19.36 -21.79
C GLN A 80 -7.42 -18.12 -20.92
N SER A 81 -8.66 -17.90 -20.52
CA SER A 81 -9.08 -16.74 -19.74
C SER A 81 -8.34 -16.59 -18.39
N ARG A 82 -7.82 -17.67 -17.85
CA ARG A 82 -7.05 -17.68 -16.60
C ARG A 82 -5.55 -17.39 -16.76
N ALA A 83 -5.05 -17.30 -17.99
CA ALA A 83 -3.63 -17.00 -18.23
C ALA A 83 -3.22 -15.63 -17.60
N ASN A 84 -4.08 -14.60 -17.73
CA ASN A 84 -3.88 -13.32 -17.08
C ASN A 84 -3.84 -13.39 -15.56
N GLU A 85 -4.69 -14.23 -14.94
CA GLU A 85 -4.71 -14.44 -13.49
C GLU A 85 -3.40 -15.08 -13.01
N VAL A 86 -2.89 -16.05 -13.74
CA VAL A 86 -1.61 -16.70 -13.42
C VAL A 86 -0.45 -15.71 -13.55
N ILE A 87 -0.40 -14.94 -14.64
CA ILE A 87 0.63 -13.92 -14.86
C ILE A 87 0.64 -12.87 -13.73
N LEU A 88 -0.52 -12.34 -13.38
CA LEU A 88 -0.65 -11.40 -12.26
C LEU A 88 -0.30 -12.06 -10.92
N GLY A 89 -0.67 -13.32 -10.75
CA GLY A 89 -0.30 -14.10 -9.57
C GLY A 89 1.20 -14.29 -9.43
N LEU A 90 1.91 -14.51 -10.52
CA LEU A 90 3.37 -14.57 -10.55
C LEU A 90 3.99 -13.21 -10.21
N ALA A 91 3.49 -12.11 -10.80
CA ALA A 91 3.96 -10.77 -10.48
C ALA A 91 3.84 -10.45 -8.99
N PHE A 92 2.68 -10.75 -8.42
CA PHE A 92 2.41 -10.54 -7.00
C PHE A 92 3.30 -11.42 -6.10
N TYR A 93 3.53 -12.67 -6.51
CA TYR A 93 4.33 -13.61 -5.74
C TYR A 93 5.80 -13.20 -5.66
N GLY A 94 6.37 -12.66 -6.75
CA GLY A 94 7.74 -12.13 -6.78
C GLY A 94 7.97 -10.99 -5.80
N GLY A 95 6.97 -10.13 -5.58
CA GLY A 95 7.02 -9.07 -4.57
C GLY A 95 7.12 -9.57 -3.12
N GLY A 96 6.80 -10.83 -2.88
CA GLY A 96 6.91 -11.48 -1.56
C GLY A 96 8.27 -12.11 -1.26
N ILE A 97 9.23 -12.06 -2.19
CA ILE A 97 10.58 -12.59 -1.96
C ILE A 97 11.30 -11.68 -0.95
N PRO A 98 11.83 -12.22 0.16
CA PRO A 98 12.55 -11.42 1.15
C PRO A 98 13.76 -10.69 0.54
N LYS A 99 14.03 -9.48 1.01
CA LYS A 99 15.18 -8.65 0.55
C LYS A 99 16.51 -9.32 0.76
N GLU A 100 16.64 -10.14 1.78
CA GLU A 100 17.79 -10.94 2.10
C GLU A 100 18.12 -11.97 1.02
N GLN A 101 17.16 -12.25 0.13
CA GLN A 101 17.30 -13.15 -1.02
C GLN A 101 17.40 -12.36 -2.35
N ALA A 102 18.19 -11.28 -2.37
CA ALA A 102 18.32 -10.40 -3.53
C ALA A 102 18.73 -11.14 -4.83
N ALA A 103 19.59 -12.15 -4.73
CA ALA A 103 19.97 -12.98 -5.87
C ALA A 103 18.76 -13.75 -6.44
N LEU A 104 17.89 -14.27 -5.57
CA LEU A 104 16.66 -14.93 -6.00
C LEU A 104 15.68 -13.93 -6.64
N GLN A 105 15.55 -12.72 -6.08
CA GLN A 105 14.73 -11.66 -6.69
C GLN A 105 15.22 -11.32 -8.10
N THR A 106 16.52 -11.13 -8.27
CA THR A 106 17.12 -10.82 -9.58
C THR A 106 16.90 -11.95 -10.57
N SER A 107 17.14 -13.19 -10.17
CA SER A 107 16.91 -14.36 -11.03
C SER A 107 15.45 -14.51 -11.42
N TYR A 108 14.53 -14.26 -10.49
CA TYR A 108 13.10 -14.29 -10.74
C TYR A 108 12.66 -13.21 -11.75
N VAL A 109 13.12 -11.97 -11.58
CA VAL A 109 12.82 -10.89 -12.51
C VAL A 109 13.38 -11.16 -13.90
N SER A 110 14.61 -11.67 -14.00
CA SER A 110 15.23 -12.04 -15.29
C SER A 110 14.46 -13.14 -16.00
N PHE A 111 14.04 -14.14 -15.25
CA PHE A 111 13.20 -15.24 -15.77
C PHE A 111 11.84 -14.73 -16.26
N LEU A 112 11.15 -13.91 -15.46
CA LEU A 112 9.89 -13.31 -15.89
C LEU A 112 10.04 -12.47 -17.16
N LYS A 113 11.09 -11.66 -17.28
CA LYS A 113 11.33 -10.87 -18.50
C LYS A 113 11.46 -11.74 -19.74
N LEU A 114 12.21 -12.84 -19.66
CA LEU A 114 12.40 -13.75 -20.78
C LEU A 114 11.07 -14.36 -21.22
N GLU A 115 10.30 -14.89 -20.28
CA GLU A 115 9.05 -15.57 -20.57
C GLU A 115 7.95 -14.60 -21.03
N LEU A 116 7.93 -13.38 -20.51
CA LEU A 116 7.04 -12.32 -20.97
C LEU A 116 7.31 -11.94 -22.41
N THR A 117 8.58 -11.87 -22.80
CA THR A 117 8.96 -11.60 -24.18
C THR A 117 8.44 -12.70 -25.10
N ASN A 118 8.62 -13.96 -24.73
CA ASN A 118 8.14 -15.10 -25.48
C ASN A 118 6.62 -15.13 -25.64
N LEU A 119 5.87 -14.77 -24.57
CA LEU A 119 4.42 -14.75 -24.59
C LEU A 119 3.84 -13.61 -25.43
N ARG A 120 4.49 -12.45 -25.43
CA ARG A 120 4.03 -11.24 -26.13
C ARG A 120 3.93 -11.44 -27.62
N TYR A 121 4.80 -12.26 -28.19
CA TYR A 121 4.86 -12.56 -29.61
C TYR A 121 4.12 -13.84 -30.02
N LYS A 122 3.40 -14.46 -29.08
CA LYS A 122 2.66 -15.68 -29.35
C LYS A 122 1.29 -15.36 -29.95
N ASP A 123 0.95 -16.02 -31.05
CA ASP A 123 -0.35 -15.85 -31.71
C ASP A 123 -1.52 -16.27 -30.79
N GLY A 124 -2.65 -15.57 -30.91
CA GLY A 124 -3.87 -15.89 -30.18
C GLY A 124 -3.91 -15.46 -28.73
N VAL A 125 -2.94 -14.68 -28.25
CA VAL A 125 -2.98 -14.10 -26.88
C VAL A 125 -4.13 -13.11 -26.75
N SER A 126 -5.00 -13.31 -25.74
CA SER A 126 -6.15 -12.41 -25.50
C SER A 126 -5.73 -11.01 -25.09
N ASP A 127 -6.59 -10.03 -25.35
CA ASP A 127 -6.32 -8.63 -24.93
C ASP A 127 -6.21 -8.51 -23.41
N ALA A 128 -6.97 -9.29 -22.65
CA ALA A 128 -6.83 -9.37 -21.20
C ALA A 128 -5.43 -9.87 -20.78
N THR A 129 -4.87 -10.83 -21.50
CA THR A 129 -3.51 -11.32 -21.26
C THR A 129 -2.46 -10.28 -21.66
N LYS A 130 -2.65 -9.58 -22.77
CA LYS A 130 -1.78 -8.46 -23.19
C LYS A 130 -1.77 -7.35 -22.13
N ALA A 131 -2.94 -6.98 -21.61
CA ALA A 131 -3.06 -6.00 -20.53
C ALA A 131 -2.33 -6.46 -19.25
N ALA A 132 -2.45 -7.73 -18.88
CA ALA A 132 -1.73 -8.29 -17.73
C ALA A 132 -0.20 -8.30 -17.94
N LEU A 133 0.25 -8.59 -19.16
CA LEU A 133 1.67 -8.53 -19.53
C LEU A 133 2.23 -7.11 -19.45
N ALA A 134 1.51 -6.11 -19.96
CA ALA A 134 1.89 -4.71 -19.86
C ALA A 134 1.98 -4.25 -18.39
N ALA A 135 1.00 -4.64 -17.56
CA ALA A 135 1.00 -4.33 -16.14
C ALA A 135 2.18 -4.98 -15.39
N LEU A 136 2.56 -6.20 -15.78
CA LEU A 136 3.70 -6.89 -15.20
C LEU A 136 5.03 -6.24 -15.62
N ASP A 137 5.18 -5.82 -16.88
CA ASP A 137 6.36 -5.07 -17.33
C ASP A 137 6.57 -3.79 -16.51
N ALA A 138 5.51 -3.00 -16.34
CA ALA A 138 5.57 -1.80 -15.52
C ALA A 138 5.90 -2.12 -14.05
N SER A 139 5.44 -3.28 -13.53
CA SER A 139 5.76 -3.74 -12.18
C SER A 139 7.22 -4.16 -12.02
N ILE A 140 7.78 -4.78 -13.05
CA ILE A 140 9.21 -5.16 -13.09
C ILE A 140 10.07 -3.90 -13.12
N ALA A 141 9.74 -2.94 -13.98
CA ALA A 141 10.48 -1.68 -14.08
C ALA A 141 10.40 -0.86 -12.77
N ASP A 142 9.23 -0.83 -12.10
CA ASP A 142 9.08 -0.27 -10.76
C ASP A 142 10.01 -0.95 -9.74
N PHE A 143 10.07 -2.27 -9.75
CA PHE A 143 10.96 -3.02 -8.89
C PHE A 143 12.44 -2.70 -9.17
N GLU A 144 12.86 -2.65 -10.42
CA GLU A 144 14.24 -2.36 -10.82
C GLU A 144 14.69 -0.97 -10.37
N VAL A 145 13.89 0.06 -10.62
CA VAL A 145 14.24 1.42 -10.22
C VAL A 145 14.27 1.58 -8.70
N ARG A 146 13.45 0.84 -7.97
CA ARG A 146 13.46 0.85 -6.49
C ARG A 146 14.64 0.09 -5.89
N THR A 147 15.13 -0.93 -6.59
CA THR A 147 16.27 -1.74 -6.14
C THR A 147 17.59 -1.04 -6.48
N ALA A 148 17.68 -0.45 -7.67
CA ALA A 148 18.87 0.24 -8.17
C ALA A 148 18.43 1.52 -8.89
N PHE A 149 18.31 2.63 -8.14
CA PHE A 149 17.94 3.91 -8.71
C PHE A 149 19.01 4.41 -9.68
N SER A 150 18.64 4.55 -10.95
CA SER A 150 19.44 5.17 -12.01
C SER A 150 18.52 5.94 -12.96
N ARG A 151 19.13 6.83 -13.76
CA ARG A 151 18.37 7.53 -14.81
C ARG A 151 17.78 6.56 -15.83
N ASP A 152 18.55 5.54 -16.20
CA ASP A 152 18.12 4.55 -17.19
C ASP A 152 16.95 3.71 -16.70
N ASN A 153 17.00 3.23 -15.43
CA ASN A 153 15.89 2.52 -14.82
C ASN A 153 14.65 3.40 -14.66
N LEU A 154 14.81 4.68 -14.34
CA LEU A 154 13.70 5.62 -14.26
C LEU A 154 13.07 5.87 -15.65
N THR A 155 13.89 6.03 -16.69
CA THR A 155 13.43 6.16 -18.07
C THR A 155 12.70 4.90 -18.52
N ASN A 156 13.30 3.73 -18.32
CA ASN A 156 12.65 2.45 -18.62
C ASN A 156 11.28 2.32 -17.92
N PHE A 157 11.18 2.73 -16.65
CA PHE A 157 9.91 2.69 -15.95
C PHE A 157 8.88 3.64 -16.59
N ARG A 158 9.29 4.86 -17.01
CA ARG A 158 8.38 5.78 -17.70
C ARG A 158 7.90 5.20 -19.03
N ASP A 159 8.80 4.61 -19.84
CA ASP A 159 8.45 3.99 -21.11
C ASP A 159 7.45 2.83 -20.93
N LYS A 160 7.59 2.05 -19.84
CA LYS A 160 6.62 0.99 -19.51
C LYS A 160 5.26 1.52 -19.06
N LEU A 161 5.23 2.69 -18.43
CA LEU A 161 3.97 3.35 -18.06
C LEU A 161 3.28 3.92 -19.30
N ASP A 162 4.02 4.49 -20.23
CA ASP A 162 3.47 5.00 -21.49
C ASP A 162 2.88 3.84 -22.31
N ALA A 163 3.61 2.72 -22.43
CA ALA A 163 3.09 1.50 -23.06
C ALA A 163 1.86 0.92 -22.33
N LEU A 164 1.81 1.01 -21.00
CA LEU A 164 0.67 0.60 -20.21
C LEU A 164 -0.55 1.48 -20.51
N ASP A 165 -0.37 2.79 -20.66
CA ASP A 165 -1.45 3.74 -20.99
C ASP A 165 -2.03 3.50 -22.38
N GLU A 166 -1.22 3.06 -23.34
CA GLU A 166 -1.64 2.74 -24.70
C GLU A 166 -2.31 1.36 -24.82
N THR A 167 -2.13 0.48 -23.83
CA THR A 167 -2.67 -0.88 -23.87
C THR A 167 -4.11 -0.92 -23.38
N PRO A 168 -5.09 -1.38 -24.17
CA PRO A 168 -6.50 -1.49 -23.73
C PRO A 168 -6.66 -2.40 -22.51
N GLY A 169 -7.56 -2.03 -21.59
CA GLY A 169 -7.89 -2.82 -20.41
C GLY A 169 -6.93 -2.68 -19.23
N THR A 170 -5.97 -1.76 -19.29
CA THR A 170 -4.96 -1.55 -18.23
C THR A 170 -5.33 -0.50 -17.19
N ALA A 171 -6.42 0.24 -17.37
CA ALA A 171 -6.82 1.37 -16.52
C ALA A 171 -6.75 1.07 -15.01
N ARG A 172 -7.11 -0.14 -14.60
CA ARG A 172 -7.07 -0.58 -13.20
C ARG A 172 -5.66 -0.67 -12.61
N PHE A 173 -4.62 -0.77 -13.45
CA PHE A 173 -3.22 -0.87 -13.02
C PHE A 173 -2.50 0.47 -13.06
N GLN A 174 -2.97 1.40 -13.89
CA GLN A 174 -2.30 2.67 -14.17
C GLN A 174 -2.16 3.53 -12.91
N ALA A 175 -3.25 3.74 -12.16
CA ALA A 175 -3.24 4.62 -10.99
C ALA A 175 -2.12 4.26 -10.00
N ASP A 176 -1.96 2.96 -9.72
CA ASP A 176 -0.95 2.55 -8.75
C ASP A 176 0.48 2.60 -9.30
N ARG A 177 0.65 2.33 -10.58
CA ARG A 177 1.96 2.43 -11.22
C ARG A 177 2.39 3.88 -11.37
N GLU A 178 1.50 4.79 -11.75
CA GLU A 178 1.76 6.22 -11.81
C GLU A 178 2.03 6.82 -10.42
N ARG A 179 1.31 6.36 -9.39
CA ARG A 179 1.60 6.71 -7.98
C ARG A 179 3.03 6.29 -7.61
N SER A 180 3.39 5.07 -7.94
CA SER A 180 4.72 4.53 -7.68
C SER A 180 5.81 5.34 -8.37
N TYR A 181 5.62 5.68 -9.64
CA TYR A 181 6.55 6.51 -10.39
C TYR A 181 6.74 7.89 -9.77
N GLY A 182 5.65 8.58 -9.42
CA GLY A 182 5.71 9.87 -8.74
C GLY A 182 6.50 9.83 -7.43
N HIS A 183 6.32 8.76 -6.65
CA HIS A 183 7.10 8.56 -5.42
C HIS A 183 8.59 8.31 -5.70
N VAL A 184 8.91 7.49 -6.70
CA VAL A 184 10.29 7.24 -7.12
C VAL A 184 10.97 8.54 -7.56
N VAL A 185 10.30 9.34 -8.37
CA VAL A 185 10.81 10.65 -8.82
C VAL A 185 11.03 11.61 -7.65
N THR A 186 10.08 11.65 -6.71
CA THR A 186 10.19 12.51 -5.52
C THR A 186 11.41 12.18 -4.67
N LEU A 187 11.69 10.90 -4.47
CA LEU A 187 12.78 10.45 -3.61
C LEU A 187 14.13 10.45 -4.32
N GLY A 188 14.16 10.07 -5.60
CA GLY A 188 15.40 9.88 -6.34
C GLY A 188 15.91 11.14 -7.04
N SER A 189 15.04 12.14 -7.29
CA SER A 189 15.42 13.35 -8.04
C SER A 189 15.21 14.62 -7.24
N ALA A 190 13.93 15.00 -7.04
CA ALA A 190 13.54 16.16 -6.25
C ALA A 190 12.04 16.10 -5.93
N PRO A 191 11.60 16.52 -4.74
CA PRO A 191 10.18 16.58 -4.38
C PRO A 191 9.32 17.34 -5.38
N ALA A 192 9.81 18.46 -5.92
CA ALA A 192 9.11 19.29 -6.90
C ALA A 192 8.75 18.50 -8.18
N ARG A 193 9.61 17.61 -8.64
CA ARG A 193 9.33 16.80 -9.84
C ARG A 193 8.22 15.77 -9.61
N GLY A 194 8.10 15.24 -8.39
CA GLY A 194 6.99 14.36 -8.04
C GLY A 194 5.67 15.12 -8.01
N GLU A 195 5.65 16.33 -7.44
CA GLU A 195 4.47 17.20 -7.46
C GLU A 195 4.06 17.54 -8.90
N GLU A 196 5.01 17.93 -9.75
CA GLU A 196 4.79 18.21 -11.17
C GLU A 196 4.20 17.00 -11.91
N HIS A 197 4.73 15.80 -11.65
CA HIS A 197 4.19 14.56 -12.18
C HIS A 197 2.71 14.39 -11.85
N PHE A 198 2.32 14.49 -10.56
CA PHE A 198 0.93 14.35 -10.16
C PHE A 198 0.03 15.47 -10.71
N ARG A 199 0.53 16.71 -10.83
CA ARG A 199 -0.22 17.81 -11.46
C ARG A 199 -0.54 17.51 -12.93
N ARG A 200 0.41 16.94 -13.68
CA ARG A 200 0.19 16.53 -15.08
C ARG A 200 -0.89 15.44 -15.17
N LEU A 201 -0.94 14.51 -14.24
CA LEU A 201 -1.93 13.43 -14.22
C LEU A 201 -3.36 13.90 -13.93
N LEU A 202 -3.59 15.14 -13.51
CA LEU A 202 -4.95 15.69 -13.39
C LEU A 202 -5.66 15.80 -14.76
N ALA A 203 -4.91 15.86 -15.87
CA ALA A 203 -5.43 15.85 -17.22
C ALA A 203 -5.52 14.44 -17.85
N HIS A 204 -5.19 13.38 -17.10
CA HIS A 204 -5.20 12.01 -17.60
C HIS A 204 -6.59 11.59 -18.09
N LYS A 205 -6.68 10.70 -19.09
CA LYS A 205 -7.97 10.19 -19.61
C LYS A 205 -8.73 9.37 -18.56
N GLU A 206 -8.02 8.56 -17.77
CA GLU A 206 -8.62 7.65 -16.79
C GLU A 206 -8.97 8.36 -15.48
N LYS A 207 -10.24 8.23 -15.05
CA LYS A 207 -10.73 8.83 -13.80
C LYS A 207 -9.94 8.37 -12.57
N ALA A 208 -9.62 7.08 -12.49
CA ALA A 208 -8.88 6.52 -11.36
C ALA A 208 -7.48 7.15 -11.20
N VAL A 209 -6.81 7.47 -12.31
CA VAL A 209 -5.51 8.15 -12.30
C VAL A 209 -5.66 9.61 -11.84
N LYS A 210 -6.69 10.31 -12.31
CA LYS A 210 -6.99 11.68 -11.85
C LYS A 210 -7.30 11.75 -10.37
N ASP A 211 -8.10 10.82 -9.88
CA ASP A 211 -8.48 10.78 -8.46
C ASP A 211 -7.26 10.47 -7.58
N MET A 212 -6.44 9.50 -7.98
CA MET A 212 -5.17 9.20 -7.34
C MET A 212 -4.24 10.42 -7.32
N ALA A 213 -4.12 11.14 -8.44
CA ALA A 213 -3.28 12.32 -8.53
C ALA A 213 -3.75 13.45 -7.59
N ARG A 214 -5.07 13.66 -7.45
CA ARG A 214 -5.62 14.60 -6.46
C ARG A 214 -5.29 14.20 -5.03
N GLU A 215 -5.44 12.91 -4.72
CA GLU A 215 -5.07 12.38 -3.40
C GLU A 215 -3.61 12.66 -3.07
N GLU A 216 -2.70 12.37 -4.00
CA GLU A 216 -1.27 12.60 -3.79
C GLU A 216 -0.96 14.10 -3.66
N LEU A 217 -1.58 14.96 -4.47
CA LEU A 217 -1.39 16.41 -4.38
C LEU A 217 -1.88 16.98 -3.05
N ASN A 218 -2.95 16.48 -2.45
CA ASN A 218 -3.36 16.89 -1.11
C ASN A 218 -2.23 16.70 -0.09
N PHE A 219 -1.45 15.63 -0.24
CA PHE A 219 -0.29 15.38 0.61
C PHE A 219 0.83 16.41 0.39
N TYR A 220 1.10 16.82 -0.85
CA TYR A 220 2.08 17.87 -1.13
C TYR A 220 1.62 19.21 -0.60
N GLU A 221 0.34 19.58 -0.75
CA GLU A 221 -0.22 20.82 -0.21
C GLU A 221 -0.16 20.84 1.33
N ALA A 222 -0.51 19.74 1.99
CA ALA A 222 -0.44 19.63 3.46
C ALA A 222 0.98 19.85 4.04
N ARG A 223 2.01 19.88 3.18
CA ARG A 223 3.40 20.10 3.58
C ARG A 223 3.93 21.50 3.29
N LYS A 224 3.17 22.33 2.59
CA LYS A 224 3.61 23.68 2.22
C LYS A 224 3.51 24.66 3.38
N GLU A 225 2.56 24.42 4.26
CA GLU A 225 2.27 25.30 5.39
C GLU A 225 2.23 24.52 6.71
N PRO A 226 2.51 25.19 7.83
CA PRO A 226 2.36 24.60 9.14
C PRO A 226 0.93 24.15 9.38
N PHE A 227 0.76 22.90 9.75
CA PHE A 227 -0.58 22.36 9.97
C PHE A 227 -1.29 23.04 11.14
N ALA A 228 -2.50 23.50 10.90
CA ALA A 228 -3.42 24.03 11.88
C ALA A 228 -4.62 23.11 12.03
N LEU A 229 -4.88 22.67 13.25
CA LEU A 229 -6.01 21.83 13.63
C LEU A 229 -6.56 22.33 14.92
N LYS A 230 -7.86 22.62 14.94
CA LYS A 230 -8.59 23.05 16.13
C LYS A 230 -9.85 22.24 16.26
N PHE A 231 -10.11 21.72 17.46
CA PHE A 231 -11.30 20.94 17.77
C PHE A 231 -11.60 20.92 19.26
N THR A 232 -12.84 20.62 19.62
CA THR A 232 -13.20 20.24 20.98
C THR A 232 -13.01 18.74 21.15
N GLY A 233 -12.20 18.33 22.11
CA GLY A 233 -11.94 16.94 22.40
C GLY A 233 -13.15 16.20 22.97
N LEU A 234 -13.04 14.87 23.03
CA LEU A 234 -14.06 14.01 23.65
C LEU A 234 -14.30 14.33 25.13
N ASP A 235 -13.29 14.90 25.78
CA ASP A 235 -13.30 15.41 27.15
C ASP A 235 -13.88 16.84 27.31
N GLY A 236 -14.32 17.44 26.21
CA GLY A 236 -14.83 18.81 26.17
C GLY A 236 -13.74 19.90 26.14
N VAL A 237 -12.45 19.53 26.13
CA VAL A 237 -11.34 20.48 26.13
C VAL A 237 -11.01 20.90 24.69
N GLU A 238 -10.86 22.22 24.50
CA GLU A 238 -10.41 22.73 23.21
C GLU A 238 -8.93 22.42 22.98
N THR A 239 -8.62 21.84 21.83
CA THR A 239 -7.27 21.54 21.39
C THR A 239 -6.98 22.34 20.12
N ASP A 240 -5.90 23.12 20.13
CA ASP A 240 -5.43 23.88 18.99
C ASP A 240 -3.95 23.58 18.74
N LEU A 241 -3.65 22.90 17.62
CA LEU A 241 -2.27 22.54 17.25
C LEU A 241 -1.40 23.78 16.97
N SER A 242 -1.97 24.92 16.66
CA SER A 242 -1.18 26.14 16.50
C SER A 242 -0.49 26.55 17.81
N GLN A 243 -1.08 26.21 18.97
CA GLN A 243 -0.50 26.40 20.30
C GLN A 243 0.64 25.44 20.62
N LEU A 244 0.82 24.41 19.80
CA LEU A 244 1.88 23.40 19.96
C LEU A 244 3.12 23.73 19.11
N ARG A 245 3.22 24.94 18.54
CA ARG A 245 4.45 25.38 17.87
C ARG A 245 5.63 25.36 18.83
N GLY A 246 6.79 24.96 18.35
CA GLY A 246 7.97 24.67 19.18
C GLY A 246 8.04 23.25 19.70
N LYS A 247 6.97 22.46 19.52
CA LYS A 247 6.91 21.05 19.91
C LYS A 247 6.85 20.16 18.67
N VAL A 248 7.40 18.96 18.80
CA VAL A 248 7.17 17.84 17.86
C VAL A 248 5.81 17.22 18.20
N VAL A 249 4.93 17.08 17.22
CA VAL A 249 3.57 16.59 17.43
C VAL A 249 3.34 15.31 16.65
N ALA A 250 2.89 14.27 17.32
CA ALA A 250 2.35 13.06 16.68
C ALA A 250 0.82 13.17 16.58
N LEU A 251 0.28 13.08 15.37
CA LEU A 251 -1.16 12.99 15.09
C LEU A 251 -1.50 11.55 14.75
N TYR A 252 -2.27 10.91 15.62
CA TYR A 252 -2.58 9.49 15.50
C TYR A 252 -4.05 9.26 15.17
N PHE A 253 -4.30 8.70 13.98
CA PHE A 253 -5.62 8.25 13.54
C PHE A 253 -5.83 6.78 13.94
N TRP A 254 -6.92 6.51 14.64
CA TRP A 254 -7.20 5.21 15.23
C TRP A 254 -8.69 4.85 15.18
N SER A 255 -9.02 3.58 15.45
CA SER A 255 -10.39 3.09 15.57
C SER A 255 -10.45 1.96 16.60
N THR A 256 -11.54 1.90 17.36
CA THR A 256 -11.79 0.79 18.28
C THR A 256 -12.04 -0.53 17.56
N THR A 257 -12.43 -0.50 16.29
CA THR A 257 -12.66 -1.69 15.45
C THR A 257 -11.36 -2.27 14.90
N SER A 258 -10.24 -1.55 15.02
CA SER A 258 -8.92 -1.96 14.55
C SER A 258 -8.02 -2.34 15.74
N LYS A 259 -7.83 -3.64 15.97
CA LYS A 259 -6.91 -4.12 17.01
C LYS A 259 -5.51 -3.55 16.87
N SER A 260 -5.00 -3.46 15.64
CA SER A 260 -3.68 -2.87 15.39
C SER A 260 -3.58 -1.39 15.75
N SER A 261 -4.71 -0.65 15.75
CA SER A 261 -4.78 0.73 16.25
C SER A 261 -4.72 0.77 17.77
N THR A 262 -5.53 -0.06 18.43
CA THR A 262 -5.63 -0.05 19.89
C THR A 262 -4.35 -0.52 20.56
N ASP A 263 -3.65 -1.50 19.99
CA ASP A 263 -2.39 -2.02 20.51
C ASP A 263 -1.25 -0.98 20.48
N ARG A 264 -1.28 -0.01 19.55
CA ARG A 264 -0.24 1.03 19.44
C ARG A 264 -0.23 2.07 20.57
N PHE A 265 -1.31 2.22 21.32
CA PHE A 265 -1.36 3.21 22.40
C PHE A 265 -0.33 2.99 23.51
N GLY A 266 0.06 1.73 23.76
CA GLY A 266 1.14 1.43 24.70
C GLY A 266 2.43 2.13 24.35
N ALA A 267 2.90 1.98 23.12
CA ALA A 267 4.12 2.62 22.65
C ALA A 267 4.00 4.14 22.55
N LEU A 268 2.84 4.67 22.09
CA LEU A 268 2.60 6.11 22.05
C LEU A 268 2.72 6.73 23.46
N LYS A 269 2.12 6.11 24.48
CA LYS A 269 2.22 6.55 25.86
C LYS A 269 3.64 6.50 26.38
N GLN A 270 4.39 5.44 26.06
CA GLN A 270 5.79 5.32 26.48
C GLN A 270 6.63 6.45 25.88
N VAL A 271 6.61 6.63 24.57
CA VAL A 271 7.39 7.70 23.90
C VAL A 271 6.96 9.09 24.38
N HIS A 272 5.65 9.31 24.58
CA HIS A 272 5.20 10.59 25.14
C HIS A 272 5.71 10.80 26.57
N SER A 273 5.65 9.80 27.43
CA SER A 273 6.19 9.89 28.80
C SER A 273 7.67 10.28 28.80
N ASP A 274 8.46 9.70 27.90
CA ASP A 274 9.91 9.89 27.85
C ASP A 274 10.30 11.26 27.29
N TYR A 275 9.52 11.81 26.36
CA TYR A 275 9.90 13.02 25.61
C TYR A 275 9.00 14.23 25.81
N ARG A 276 7.86 14.16 26.52
CA ARG A 276 6.94 15.31 26.73
C ARG A 276 7.63 16.53 27.34
N ARG A 277 8.51 16.31 28.30
CA ARG A 277 9.26 17.41 28.94
C ARG A 277 10.31 18.04 28.01
N ARG A 278 10.62 17.38 26.91
CA ARG A 278 11.54 17.85 25.86
C ARG A 278 10.81 18.44 24.65
N GLY A 279 9.47 18.53 24.73
CA GLY A 279 8.66 19.14 23.68
C GLY A 279 8.06 18.14 22.68
N PHE A 280 7.68 16.94 23.12
CA PHE A 280 6.90 16.00 22.31
C PHE A 280 5.46 15.90 22.81
N GLU A 281 4.49 15.99 21.89
CA GLU A 281 3.06 15.89 22.19
C GLU A 281 2.38 14.88 21.26
N VAL A 282 1.27 14.33 21.73
CA VAL A 282 0.42 13.41 20.98
C VAL A 282 -1.00 13.94 20.95
N VAL A 283 -1.58 13.97 19.77
CA VAL A 283 -2.99 14.28 19.51
C VAL A 283 -3.60 13.13 18.74
N THR A 284 -4.85 12.78 19.01
CA THR A 284 -5.47 11.63 18.38
C THR A 284 -6.79 11.96 17.71
N VAL A 285 -7.08 11.26 16.61
CA VAL A 285 -8.32 11.36 15.83
C VAL A 285 -8.93 9.97 15.73
N CYS A 286 -10.11 9.79 16.31
CA CYS A 286 -10.84 8.54 16.24
C CYS A 286 -11.66 8.48 14.95
N LEU A 287 -11.54 7.37 14.21
CA LEU A 287 -12.21 7.12 12.94
C LEU A 287 -13.45 6.20 13.10
N ASP A 288 -13.98 6.09 14.30
CA ASP A 288 -15.23 5.35 14.52
C ASP A 288 -16.43 6.21 14.11
N LYS A 289 -17.55 5.55 13.89
CA LYS A 289 -18.80 6.21 13.54
C LYS A 289 -19.56 6.65 14.81
N ALA A 290 -20.59 7.49 14.62
CA ALA A 290 -21.37 8.04 15.72
C ALA A 290 -22.02 6.96 16.61
N GLU A 291 -22.45 5.83 16.00
CA GLU A 291 -23.02 4.69 16.72
C GLU A 291 -22.05 4.01 17.68
N ASP A 292 -20.74 4.15 17.48
CA ASP A 292 -19.69 3.55 18.33
C ASP A 292 -19.26 4.46 19.49
N ARG A 293 -19.88 5.62 19.70
CA ARG A 293 -19.46 6.62 20.70
C ARG A 293 -19.21 6.02 22.07
N ALA A 294 -20.16 5.26 22.60
CA ALA A 294 -20.03 4.65 23.93
C ALA A 294 -18.82 3.72 24.04
N LYS A 295 -18.51 2.99 22.95
CA LYS A 295 -17.36 2.10 22.86
C LYS A 295 -16.04 2.89 22.84
N VAL A 296 -16.01 4.02 22.12
CA VAL A 296 -14.85 4.92 22.09
C VAL A 296 -14.58 5.50 23.48
N GLU A 297 -15.61 6.03 24.15
CA GLU A 297 -15.51 6.59 25.50
C GLU A 297 -15.02 5.54 26.51
N GLN A 298 -15.60 4.34 26.44
CA GLN A 298 -15.17 3.22 27.28
C GLN A 298 -13.71 2.85 27.04
N PHE A 299 -13.28 2.77 25.78
CA PHE A 299 -11.90 2.46 25.43
C PHE A 299 -10.93 3.52 25.94
N VAL A 300 -11.22 4.81 25.72
CA VAL A 300 -10.40 5.94 26.20
C VAL A 300 -10.20 5.86 27.70
N LYS A 301 -11.28 5.60 28.44
CA LYS A 301 -11.25 5.44 29.91
C LYS A 301 -10.44 4.22 30.35
N THR A 302 -10.74 3.06 29.77
CA THR A 302 -10.11 1.77 30.17
C THR A 302 -8.63 1.74 29.81
N ALA A 303 -8.27 2.22 28.63
CA ALA A 303 -6.89 2.31 28.18
C ALA A 303 -6.14 3.49 28.81
N ARG A 304 -6.80 4.33 29.64
CA ARG A 304 -6.22 5.52 30.29
C ARG A 304 -5.50 6.41 29.27
N ILE A 305 -6.22 6.81 28.21
CA ILE A 305 -5.69 7.70 27.19
C ILE A 305 -5.82 9.12 27.69
N ALA A 306 -4.69 9.76 27.96
CA ALA A 306 -4.62 11.14 28.46
C ALA A 306 -4.31 12.15 27.33
N PHE A 307 -4.32 11.70 26.07
CA PHE A 307 -4.14 12.58 24.92
C PHE A 307 -5.44 13.22 24.49
N PRO A 308 -5.42 14.43 23.90
CA PRO A 308 -6.60 14.97 23.25
C PRO A 308 -7.15 13.99 22.18
N VAL A 309 -8.45 13.74 22.25
CA VAL A 309 -9.13 12.83 21.30
C VAL A 309 -10.18 13.60 20.53
N HIS A 310 -9.97 13.78 19.24
CA HIS A 310 -11.02 14.21 18.34
C HIS A 310 -11.94 13.04 17.98
N PHE A 311 -13.24 13.24 18.14
CA PHE A 311 -14.27 12.29 17.72
C PHE A 311 -15.54 13.02 17.31
N ASP A 312 -15.88 13.01 16.02
CA ASP A 312 -17.08 13.62 15.46
C ASP A 312 -18.09 12.60 14.91
N GLY A 313 -17.76 11.31 14.95
CA GLY A 313 -18.60 10.24 14.44
C GLY A 313 -18.67 10.14 12.92
N GLN A 314 -17.84 10.88 12.16
CA GLN A 314 -17.84 10.89 10.71
C GLN A 314 -16.88 9.84 10.11
N GLY A 315 -16.16 9.09 10.93
CA GLY A 315 -15.18 8.12 10.48
C GLY A 315 -14.05 8.77 9.68
N ALA A 316 -13.64 8.16 8.58
CA ALA A 316 -12.61 8.70 7.71
C ALA A 316 -13.07 9.94 6.90
N ARG A 317 -14.34 10.35 7.00
CA ARG A 317 -14.86 11.59 6.39
C ARG A 317 -14.83 12.79 7.34
N ASN A 318 -14.23 12.66 8.52
CA ASN A 318 -14.03 13.78 9.45
C ASN A 318 -13.22 14.93 8.80
N ALA A 319 -13.20 16.08 9.45
CA ALA A 319 -12.56 17.29 8.90
C ALA A 319 -11.04 17.17 8.67
N PHE A 320 -10.39 16.14 9.22
CA PHE A 320 -8.92 16.03 9.25
C PHE A 320 -8.37 14.90 8.37
N ALA A 321 -9.01 13.75 8.36
CA ALA A 321 -8.52 12.57 7.66
C ALA A 321 -8.32 12.79 6.14
N PRO A 322 -9.24 13.47 5.42
CA PRO A 322 -9.05 13.73 3.98
C PRO A 322 -7.85 14.60 3.65
N LYS A 323 -7.47 15.54 4.54
CA LYS A 323 -6.31 16.43 4.33
C LYS A 323 -4.99 15.67 4.21
N PHE A 324 -4.93 14.46 4.74
CA PHE A 324 -3.73 13.61 4.77
C PHE A 324 -3.95 12.27 4.07
N ASN A 325 -4.99 12.14 3.26
CA ASN A 325 -5.36 10.90 2.57
C ASN A 325 -5.52 9.70 3.53
N VAL A 326 -6.04 9.96 4.73
CA VAL A 326 -6.30 8.93 5.72
C VAL A 326 -7.67 8.31 5.45
N THR A 327 -7.67 7.10 4.90
CA THR A 327 -8.88 6.32 4.59
C THR A 327 -9.17 5.23 5.61
N GLY A 328 -8.27 5.00 6.56
CA GLY A 328 -8.41 3.97 7.59
C GLY A 328 -7.36 4.06 8.68
N ALA A 329 -7.51 3.23 9.70
CA ALA A 329 -6.66 3.18 10.88
C ALA A 329 -5.88 1.85 10.95
N PRO A 330 -4.70 1.85 11.57
CA PRO A 330 -3.99 2.98 12.15
C PRO A 330 -3.25 3.85 11.13
N ARG A 331 -3.07 5.15 11.43
CA ARG A 331 -2.16 6.06 10.73
C ARG A 331 -1.48 6.97 11.74
N LEU A 332 -0.18 7.17 11.60
CA LEU A 332 0.61 8.02 12.48
C LEU A 332 1.39 9.04 11.67
N LEU A 333 1.05 10.31 11.84
CA LEU A 333 1.71 11.43 11.22
C LEU A 333 2.56 12.14 12.27
N VAL A 334 3.72 12.67 11.88
CA VAL A 334 4.58 13.44 12.78
C VAL A 334 4.87 14.80 12.16
N PHE A 335 4.72 15.83 12.96
CA PHE A 335 5.01 17.22 12.62
C PHE A 335 6.20 17.70 13.43
N ASP A 336 7.06 18.48 12.79
CA ASP A 336 8.20 19.09 13.47
C ASP A 336 7.78 20.31 14.33
N GLN A 337 8.76 20.92 14.98
CA GLN A 337 8.55 22.09 15.84
C GLN A 337 7.96 23.29 15.11
N LYS A 338 8.11 23.36 13.78
CA LYS A 338 7.48 24.41 12.94
C LYS A 338 6.05 24.04 12.56
N GLY A 339 5.58 22.82 12.89
CA GLY A 339 4.30 22.29 12.50
C GLY A 339 4.27 21.73 11.09
N MET A 340 5.42 21.46 10.50
CA MET A 340 5.53 20.93 9.15
C MET A 340 5.47 19.40 9.18
N LEU A 341 4.61 18.83 8.33
CA LEU A 341 4.46 17.37 8.20
C LEU A 341 5.79 16.74 7.75
N GLN A 342 6.25 15.78 8.51
CA GLN A 342 7.45 15.02 8.22
C GLN A 342 7.14 13.83 7.33
N MET A 343 7.96 13.62 6.32
CA MET A 343 7.88 12.43 5.49
C MET A 343 8.61 11.27 6.13
N ASN A 344 8.02 10.12 6.07
CA ASN A 344 8.70 8.87 6.36
C ASN A 344 9.18 8.24 5.04
N VAL A 345 10.48 8.17 4.89
CA VAL A 345 11.14 7.44 3.80
C VAL A 345 11.47 6.05 4.32
N GLN A 346 10.50 5.13 4.19
CA GLN A 346 10.71 3.77 4.68
C GLN A 346 11.64 2.95 3.82
N GLY A 347 12.77 2.57 4.42
CA GLY A 347 13.43 1.27 4.29
C GLY A 347 13.94 0.84 2.91
N SER A 348 13.89 1.70 1.89
CA SER A 348 14.50 1.46 0.58
C SER A 348 15.12 2.77 0.09
N PRO A 349 16.21 2.72 -0.68
CA PRO A 349 16.74 3.93 -1.32
C PRO A 349 15.67 4.68 -2.13
N VAL A 350 14.61 3.97 -2.55
CA VAL A 350 13.43 4.55 -3.20
C VAL A 350 12.17 3.97 -2.55
N GLY A 351 11.99 4.23 -1.26
CA GLY A 351 10.82 3.79 -0.50
C GLY A 351 9.54 4.51 -0.93
N ARG A 352 8.39 3.91 -0.60
CA ARG A 352 7.10 4.58 -0.74
C ARG A 352 7.10 5.82 0.16
N ILE A 353 6.75 6.98 -0.39
CA ILE A 353 6.50 8.16 0.42
C ILE A 353 5.17 7.92 1.14
N VAL A 354 5.23 7.76 2.43
CA VAL A 354 4.05 7.64 3.26
C VAL A 354 4.14 8.65 4.38
N ALA A 355 3.05 9.35 4.63
CA ALA A 355 2.94 10.14 5.84
C ALA A 355 2.82 9.23 7.07
N ASP A 356 2.40 7.96 6.89
CA ASP A 356 2.26 7.00 7.99
C ASP A 356 3.63 6.54 8.52
N LEU A 357 3.90 6.83 9.77
CA LEU A 357 5.11 6.44 10.45
C LEU A 357 4.92 5.06 11.12
N PRO A 358 5.75 4.04 10.84
CA PRO A 358 5.72 2.82 11.61
C PRO A 358 6.03 3.08 13.08
N GLN A 359 5.39 2.31 13.95
CA GLN A 359 5.60 2.42 15.39
C GLN A 359 7.09 2.32 15.78
N SER A 360 7.84 1.44 15.14
CA SER A 360 9.29 1.26 15.39
C SER A 360 10.13 2.48 15.02
N GLN A 361 9.60 3.40 14.20
CA GLN A 361 10.28 4.61 13.76
C GLN A 361 9.83 5.86 14.55
N LEU A 362 8.84 5.74 15.44
CA LEU A 362 8.33 6.89 16.18
C LEU A 362 9.41 7.50 17.08
N GLU A 363 10.00 6.72 17.95
CA GLU A 363 11.01 7.22 18.89
C GLU A 363 12.25 7.75 18.15
N PRO A 364 12.88 7.05 17.19
CA PRO A 364 13.99 7.59 16.42
C PRO A 364 13.65 8.91 15.71
N THR A 365 12.44 9.04 15.18
CA THR A 365 11.98 10.27 14.52
C THR A 365 11.81 11.41 15.52
N VAL A 366 11.20 11.16 16.67
CA VAL A 366 11.03 12.15 17.74
C VAL A 366 12.38 12.63 18.24
N ARG A 367 13.33 11.73 18.53
CA ARG A 367 14.70 12.08 18.95
C ARG A 367 15.38 12.98 17.93
N ARG A 368 15.36 12.58 16.66
CA ARG A 368 15.95 13.37 15.56
C ARG A 368 15.35 14.77 15.47
N LEU A 369 14.03 14.91 15.55
CA LEU A 369 13.35 16.20 15.43
C LEU A 369 13.55 17.08 16.65
N LEU A 370 13.76 16.50 17.82
CA LEU A 370 14.12 17.21 19.06
C LEU A 370 15.62 17.50 19.19
N GLY A 371 16.45 17.06 18.21
CA GLY A 371 17.91 17.24 18.27
C GLY A 371 18.58 16.41 19.35
N ILE A 372 17.99 15.29 19.78
CA ILE A 372 18.52 14.41 20.83
C ILE A 372 19.39 13.33 20.15
N LYS A 373 20.65 13.29 20.53
CA LYS A 373 21.62 12.27 20.10
C LYS A 373 21.36 10.92 20.77
#